data_8bd697c5e89d01de06f413c88e5812da
#
_entry.id   8bd697c5e89d01de06f413c88e5812da
#
_cell.length_a   1.000
_cell.length_b   1.000
_cell.length_c   1.000
_cell.angle_alpha   90.00
_cell.angle_beta   90.00
_cell.angle_gamma   90.00
#
_symmetry.space_group_name_H-M   'P 1'
#
loop_
_entity.id
_entity.type
_entity.pdbx_description
1 polymer ?
#
loop_
_entity_poly.entity_id
_entity_poly.type
_entity_poly.pdbx_seq_one_letter_code
_entity_poly.pdbx_strand_id
1 'polypeptide(L)'
;MGKGKVKPKDKNYDLEAFVEYKRNLYLFTKNRTKPFDGITKLYKVGDHAANFDAQFIGEFKTCTTLEKLCWITSAAISPDRTKLVLLDSTSLWLFENFEGDNFFSGDVSRIDLGVVTQKEAVTFYDDNTLVFTDEEYKGLFGGNIYEVKLDQAKRNVIKYRESSNQKEKAPKQ
;
A
#
# COMPACT_ATOMS: atom_id res chain seq x y z
N MET A 1 -30.11 -7.77 9.07
CA MET A 1 -29.20 -6.77 9.66
C MET A 1 -29.14 -5.59 8.69
N GLY A 2 -29.58 -4.39 9.14
CA GLY A 2 -29.59 -3.19 8.30
C GLY A 2 -28.17 -2.77 7.94
N LYS A 3 -27.88 -2.63 6.64
CA LYS A 3 -26.61 -2.03 6.16
C LYS A 3 -26.62 -0.54 6.52
N GLY A 4 -26.18 -0.20 7.73
CA GLY A 4 -25.93 1.19 8.10
C GLY A 4 -24.93 1.82 7.13
N LYS A 5 -25.19 3.06 6.66
CA LYS A 5 -24.21 3.78 5.83
C LYS A 5 -22.93 3.98 6.63
N VAL A 6 -21.79 3.49 6.13
CA VAL A 6 -20.47 3.75 6.71
C VAL A 6 -20.23 5.25 6.77
N LYS A 7 -19.84 5.78 7.94
CA LYS A 7 -19.56 7.20 8.10
C LYS A 7 -18.35 7.62 7.25
N PRO A 8 -18.30 8.85 6.72
CA PRO A 8 -17.19 9.29 5.86
C PRO A 8 -15.80 9.09 6.48
N LYS A 9 -15.66 9.29 7.79
CA LYS A 9 -14.41 9.09 8.54
C LYS A 9 -13.97 7.61 8.63
N ASP A 10 -14.88 6.67 8.42
CA ASP A 10 -14.64 5.24 8.55
C ASP A 10 -14.48 4.53 7.18
N LYS A 11 -14.44 5.29 6.07
CA LYS A 11 -14.34 4.75 4.70
C LYS A 11 -12.90 4.37 4.33
N ASN A 12 -12.33 3.39 5.01
CA ASN A 12 -11.01 2.84 4.71
C ASN A 12 -11.08 1.31 4.55
N TYR A 13 -11.93 0.85 3.60
CA TYR A 13 -12.19 -0.57 3.31
C TYR A 13 -12.36 -0.85 1.80
N ASP A 14 -12.06 0.13 0.94
CA ASP A 14 -12.01 -0.08 -0.50
C ASP A 14 -10.71 -0.84 -0.82
N LEU A 15 -10.80 -1.95 -1.55
CA LEU A 15 -9.67 -2.86 -1.79
C LEU A 15 -9.38 -2.90 -3.28
N GLU A 16 -8.25 -2.35 -3.69
CA GLU A 16 -7.79 -2.37 -5.09
C GLU A 16 -6.39 -3.00 -5.23
N ALA A 17 -5.70 -3.26 -4.12
CA ALA A 17 -4.36 -3.81 -4.09
C ALA A 17 -4.28 -5.06 -3.21
N PHE A 18 -3.68 -6.13 -3.72
CA PHE A 18 -3.41 -7.33 -2.94
C PHE A 18 -2.21 -8.10 -3.48
N VAL A 19 -1.62 -8.93 -2.62
CA VAL A 19 -0.58 -9.90 -3.00
C VAL A 19 -0.85 -11.26 -2.35
N GLU A 20 -0.40 -12.34 -2.99
CA GLU A 20 -0.27 -13.64 -2.35
C GLU A 20 1.10 -13.74 -1.66
N TYR A 21 1.12 -14.14 -0.39
CA TYR A 21 2.35 -14.40 0.33
C TYR A 21 2.16 -15.54 1.33
N LYS A 22 2.99 -16.59 1.21
CA LYS A 22 2.96 -17.77 2.11
C LYS A 22 1.55 -18.35 2.29
N ARG A 23 0.85 -18.55 1.17
CA ARG A 23 -0.51 -19.14 1.13
C ARG A 23 -1.56 -18.32 1.88
N ASN A 24 -1.43 -17.02 1.86
CA ASN A 24 -2.43 -16.07 2.31
C ASN A 24 -2.52 -14.91 1.33
N LEU A 25 -3.67 -14.25 1.29
CA LEU A 25 -3.85 -12.99 0.58
C LEU A 25 -3.69 -11.84 1.56
N TYR A 26 -2.90 -10.86 1.16
CA TYR A 26 -2.67 -9.63 1.89
C TYR A 26 -3.28 -8.48 1.13
N LEU A 27 -4.23 -7.80 1.76
CA LEU A 27 -5.11 -6.82 1.16
C LEU A 27 -4.72 -5.42 1.67
N PHE A 28 -4.53 -4.47 0.75
CA PHE A 28 -4.19 -3.09 1.07
C PHE A 28 -5.35 -2.17 0.72
N THR A 29 -5.74 -1.30 1.64
CA THR A 29 -6.90 -0.45 1.43
C THR A 29 -6.57 0.79 0.60
N LYS A 30 -7.48 1.14 -0.31
CA LYS A 30 -7.59 2.46 -0.91
C LYS A 30 -8.40 3.35 0.02
N ASN A 31 -7.74 4.27 0.66
CA ASN A 31 -8.33 5.10 1.69
C ASN A 31 -9.28 6.17 1.11
N ARG A 32 -10.54 6.14 1.52
CA ARG A 32 -11.56 7.12 1.13
C ARG A 32 -12.15 7.88 2.33
N THR A 33 -11.38 7.99 3.40
CA THR A 33 -11.82 8.72 4.61
C THR A 33 -12.01 10.21 4.34
N LYS A 34 -12.89 10.82 5.11
CA LYS A 34 -13.05 12.29 5.11
C LYS A 34 -13.17 12.79 6.56
N PRO A 35 -12.23 13.62 7.02
CA PRO A 35 -11.06 14.11 6.29
C PRO A 35 -10.11 12.99 5.92
N PHE A 36 -9.33 13.15 4.84
CA PHE A 36 -8.35 12.18 4.38
C PHE A 36 -7.14 12.17 5.31
N ASP A 37 -6.77 10.98 5.83
CA ASP A 37 -5.68 10.80 6.78
C ASP A 37 -4.41 10.19 6.16
N GLY A 38 -4.48 9.70 4.91
CA GLY A 38 -3.36 9.13 4.17
C GLY A 38 -2.97 7.72 4.59
N ILE A 39 -3.79 7.03 5.37
CA ILE A 39 -3.48 5.71 5.92
C ILE A 39 -4.00 4.60 4.99
N THR A 40 -3.13 3.72 4.51
CA THR A 40 -3.49 2.41 3.98
C THR A 40 -3.41 1.37 5.08
N LYS A 41 -4.38 0.45 5.12
CA LYS A 41 -4.44 -0.65 6.09
C LYS A 41 -4.09 -1.96 5.39
N LEU A 42 -3.41 -2.82 6.13
CA LEU A 42 -3.05 -4.17 5.71
C LEU A 42 -3.91 -5.19 6.45
N TYR A 43 -4.59 -6.03 5.68
CA TYR A 43 -5.36 -7.15 6.18
C TYR A 43 -4.86 -8.46 5.57
N LYS A 44 -5.04 -9.55 6.30
CA LYS A 44 -4.71 -10.91 5.89
C LYS A 44 -5.96 -11.77 5.87
N VAL A 45 -6.10 -12.58 4.82
CA VAL A 45 -7.12 -13.63 4.70
C VAL A 45 -6.49 -14.90 4.14
N GLY A 46 -7.15 -16.06 4.31
CA GLY A 46 -6.69 -17.31 3.68
C GLY A 46 -6.78 -17.26 2.15
N ASP A 47 -5.98 -18.08 1.48
CA ASP A 47 -5.88 -18.16 0.01
C ASP A 47 -6.84 -19.18 -0.63
N HIS A 48 -7.79 -19.71 0.13
CA HIS A 48 -8.75 -20.71 -0.34
C HIS A 48 -10.21 -20.22 -0.18
N ALA A 49 -11.12 -20.82 -0.93
CA ALA A 49 -12.54 -20.44 -0.90
C ALA A 49 -13.17 -20.78 0.46
N ALA A 50 -13.48 -19.77 1.26
CA ALA A 50 -14.19 -19.86 2.53
C ALA A 50 -14.73 -18.47 2.94
N ASN A 51 -15.48 -18.44 4.05
CA ASN A 51 -15.83 -17.19 4.71
C ASN A 51 -14.75 -16.88 5.75
N PHE A 52 -14.03 -15.78 5.55
CA PHE A 52 -12.99 -15.32 6.45
C PHE A 52 -13.35 -13.98 7.08
N ASP A 53 -12.99 -13.84 8.34
CA ASP A 53 -12.81 -12.53 8.93
C ASP A 53 -11.39 -12.04 8.61
N ALA A 54 -11.27 -10.87 7.97
CA ALA A 54 -9.98 -10.32 7.61
C ALA A 54 -9.22 -9.88 8.88
N GLN A 55 -8.07 -10.49 9.11
CA GLN A 55 -7.18 -10.14 10.22
C GLN A 55 -6.46 -8.83 9.91
N PHE A 56 -6.63 -7.82 10.75
CA PHE A 56 -5.83 -6.60 10.68
C PHE A 56 -4.38 -6.89 11.10
N ILE A 57 -3.42 -6.49 10.26
CA ILE A 57 -1.98 -6.68 10.50
C ILE A 57 -1.31 -5.36 10.88
N GLY A 58 -1.64 -4.26 10.19
CA GLY A 58 -1.01 -2.98 10.44
C GLY A 58 -1.51 -1.90 9.51
N GLU A 59 -0.94 -0.71 9.65
CA GLU A 59 -1.25 0.43 8.82
C GLU A 59 0.01 1.22 8.47
N PHE A 60 -0.03 1.89 7.31
CA PHE A 60 1.05 2.70 6.81
C PHE A 60 0.52 4.02 6.28
N LYS A 61 1.21 5.11 6.63
CA LYS A 61 0.85 6.45 6.15
C LYS A 61 1.63 6.79 4.88
N THR A 62 0.94 6.83 3.74
CA THR A 62 1.54 7.16 2.45
C THR A 62 1.78 8.66 2.31
N CYS A 63 0.75 9.44 2.14
CA CYS A 63 0.87 10.88 2.02
C CYS A 63 -0.38 11.59 2.56
N THR A 64 -0.30 12.93 2.74
CA THR A 64 -1.39 13.75 3.27
C THR A 64 -1.73 14.94 2.37
N THR A 65 -1.28 14.91 1.12
CA THR A 65 -1.53 15.96 0.14
C THR A 65 -2.94 15.81 -0.49
N LEU A 66 -3.01 15.72 -1.79
CA LEU A 66 -4.29 15.49 -2.48
C LEU A 66 -4.64 13.98 -2.41
N GLU A 67 -5.79 13.66 -1.81
CA GLU A 67 -6.21 12.27 -1.56
C GLU A 67 -6.05 11.34 -2.78
N LYS A 68 -6.42 11.80 -3.98
CA LYS A 68 -6.34 11.02 -5.22
C LYS A 68 -4.91 10.66 -5.62
N LEU A 69 -3.91 11.42 -5.21
CA LEU A 69 -2.51 11.15 -5.50
C LEU A 69 -1.90 10.12 -4.54
N CYS A 70 -2.56 9.91 -3.39
CA CYS A 70 -2.09 9.05 -2.30
C CYS A 70 -2.85 7.72 -2.20
N TRP A 71 -3.81 7.48 -3.07
CA TRP A 71 -4.55 6.23 -3.09
C TRP A 71 -3.67 5.08 -3.56
N ILE A 72 -3.57 4.04 -2.76
CA ILE A 72 -2.94 2.78 -3.19
C ILE A 72 -3.88 2.10 -4.18
N THR A 73 -3.38 1.84 -5.38
CA THR A 73 -4.11 1.25 -6.50
C THR A 73 -3.60 -0.15 -6.86
N SER A 74 -2.35 -0.47 -6.50
CA SER A 74 -1.80 -1.78 -6.79
C SER A 74 -0.70 -2.16 -5.80
N ALA A 75 -0.39 -3.45 -5.71
CA ALA A 75 0.68 -4.01 -4.91
C ALA A 75 1.35 -5.17 -5.64
N ALA A 76 2.65 -5.37 -5.38
CA ALA A 76 3.38 -6.53 -5.87
C ALA A 76 4.43 -6.99 -4.85
N ILE A 77 4.73 -8.29 -4.87
CA ILE A 77 5.83 -8.88 -4.09
C ILE A 77 6.87 -9.43 -5.05
N SER A 78 8.16 -9.26 -4.71
CA SER A 78 9.26 -9.76 -5.56
C SER A 78 9.27 -11.28 -5.66
N PRO A 79 9.82 -11.86 -6.75
CA PRO A 79 9.95 -13.30 -6.91
C PRO A 79 10.69 -13.98 -5.75
N ASP A 80 11.74 -13.34 -5.21
CA ASP A 80 12.49 -13.81 -4.03
C ASP A 80 11.72 -13.62 -2.70
N ARG A 81 10.54 -12.96 -2.74
CA ARG A 81 9.66 -12.69 -1.61
C ARG A 81 10.28 -11.85 -0.49
N THR A 82 11.30 -11.05 -0.80
CA THR A 82 11.99 -10.19 0.15
C THR A 82 11.56 -8.72 0.07
N LYS A 83 10.85 -8.33 -1.00
CA LYS A 83 10.43 -6.95 -1.26
C LYS A 83 8.93 -6.89 -1.55
N LEU A 84 8.25 -5.93 -0.93
CA LEU A 84 6.89 -5.53 -1.29
C LEU A 84 6.92 -4.14 -1.89
N VAL A 85 6.13 -3.90 -2.91
CA VAL A 85 5.88 -2.56 -3.43
C VAL A 85 4.39 -2.24 -3.40
N LEU A 86 4.05 -1.01 -3.02
CA LEU A 86 2.72 -0.42 -3.20
C LEU A 86 2.82 0.71 -4.22
N LEU A 87 1.82 0.82 -5.08
CA LEU A 87 1.72 1.84 -6.13
C LEU A 87 0.67 2.87 -5.77
N ASP A 88 1.01 4.16 -5.88
CA ASP A 88 0.06 5.26 -5.94
C ASP A 88 0.21 6.05 -7.27
N SER A 89 -0.55 7.13 -7.45
CA SER A 89 -0.52 7.91 -8.70
C SER A 89 0.82 8.60 -8.99
N THR A 90 1.71 8.70 -8.02
CA THR A 90 2.97 9.47 -8.11
C THR A 90 4.21 8.68 -7.75
N SER A 91 4.06 7.56 -7.03
CA SER A 91 5.17 6.92 -6.34
C SER A 91 5.02 5.41 -6.24
N LEU A 92 6.15 4.75 -6.08
CA LEU A 92 6.27 3.41 -5.55
C LEU A 92 6.78 3.49 -4.10
N TRP A 93 6.14 2.75 -3.21
CA TRP A 93 6.54 2.57 -1.81
C TRP A 93 7.14 1.20 -1.69
N LEU A 94 8.47 1.13 -1.55
CA LEU A 94 9.23 -0.11 -1.47
C LEU A 94 9.51 -0.44 0.00
N PHE A 95 9.10 -1.64 0.42
CA PHE A 95 9.32 -2.21 1.74
C PHE A 95 10.29 -3.38 1.62
N GLU A 96 11.38 -3.34 2.41
CA GLU A 96 12.44 -4.35 2.46
C GLU A 96 12.71 -4.71 3.93
N ASN A 97 13.37 -5.83 4.20
CA ASN A 97 13.77 -6.25 5.56
C ASN A 97 12.62 -6.35 6.58
N PHE A 98 11.42 -6.66 6.13
CA PHE A 98 10.25 -6.81 7.00
C PHE A 98 10.26 -8.14 7.76
N GLU A 99 9.65 -8.15 8.94
CA GLU A 99 9.55 -9.32 9.80
C GLU A 99 8.27 -10.13 9.51
N GLY A 100 8.45 -11.40 9.16
CA GLY A 100 7.36 -12.34 8.97
C GLY A 100 6.42 -11.97 7.83
N ASP A 101 5.22 -11.50 8.15
CA ASP A 101 4.20 -11.04 7.22
C ASP A 101 3.70 -9.60 7.55
N ASN A 102 4.36 -8.93 8.49
CA ASN A 102 4.15 -7.52 8.74
C ASN A 102 5.05 -6.69 7.82
N PHE A 103 4.62 -6.51 6.57
CA PHE A 103 5.40 -5.77 5.57
C PHE A 103 5.75 -4.35 6.01
N PHE A 104 4.93 -3.74 6.87
CA PHE A 104 5.13 -2.38 7.35
C PHE A 104 6.15 -2.25 8.50
N SER A 105 6.68 -3.39 9.00
CA SER A 105 7.77 -3.40 10.01
C SER A 105 9.16 -3.16 9.41
N GLY A 106 9.28 -3.26 8.08
CA GLY A 106 10.55 -3.16 7.39
C GLY A 106 11.02 -1.74 7.09
N ASP A 107 12.17 -1.68 6.43
CA ASP A 107 12.68 -0.43 5.87
C ASP A 107 11.78 0.03 4.71
N VAL A 108 11.50 1.33 4.67
CA VAL A 108 10.64 1.92 3.66
C VAL A 108 11.40 2.96 2.85
N SER A 109 11.30 2.87 1.54
CA SER A 109 11.74 3.93 0.64
C SER A 109 10.67 4.30 -0.37
N ARG A 110 10.59 5.59 -0.70
CA ARG A 110 9.72 6.13 -1.73
C ARG A 110 10.53 6.39 -3.00
N ILE A 111 10.02 5.88 -4.12
CA ILE A 111 10.54 6.15 -5.47
C ILE A 111 9.53 7.04 -6.17
N ASP A 112 9.93 8.26 -6.52
CA ASP A 112 9.10 9.20 -7.26
C ASP A 112 9.09 8.84 -8.75
N LEU A 113 7.90 8.72 -9.34
CA LEU A 113 7.72 8.31 -10.73
C LEU A 113 7.77 9.49 -11.71
N GLY A 114 7.89 10.73 -11.23
CA GLY A 114 8.05 11.93 -12.04
C GLY A 114 6.83 12.34 -12.87
N VAL A 115 5.89 11.45 -13.12
CA VAL A 115 4.68 11.71 -13.91
C VAL A 115 3.44 11.39 -13.09
N VAL A 116 2.52 12.36 -13.02
CA VAL A 116 1.24 12.21 -12.33
C VAL A 116 0.19 11.72 -13.33
N THR A 117 -0.10 10.43 -13.29
CA THR A 117 -1.19 9.79 -14.06
C THR A 117 -1.92 8.81 -13.14
N GLN A 118 -3.07 8.34 -13.56
CA GLN A 118 -3.79 7.29 -12.82
C GLN A 118 -3.06 5.95 -13.06
N LYS A 119 -2.26 5.56 -12.09
CA LYS A 119 -1.55 4.28 -12.09
C LYS A 119 -2.49 3.18 -11.65
N GLU A 120 -2.48 2.02 -12.38
CA GLU A 120 -3.46 0.96 -12.17
C GLU A 120 -2.85 -0.37 -11.75
N ALA A 121 -1.69 -0.72 -12.29
CA ALA A 121 -1.06 -2.00 -12.00
C ALA A 121 0.45 -1.87 -11.81
N VAL A 122 1.01 -2.69 -10.91
CA VAL A 122 2.45 -2.90 -10.75
C VAL A 122 2.76 -4.38 -10.59
N THR A 123 3.87 -4.82 -11.13
CA THR A 123 4.41 -6.16 -10.93
C THR A 123 5.94 -6.13 -10.92
N PHE A 124 6.55 -7.11 -10.28
CA PHE A 124 7.97 -7.39 -10.45
C PHE A 124 8.17 -8.23 -11.72
N TYR A 125 9.04 -7.79 -12.62
CA TYR A 125 9.54 -8.59 -13.74
C TYR A 125 10.64 -9.55 -13.26
N ASP A 126 11.51 -9.06 -12.39
CA ASP A 126 12.53 -9.79 -11.63
C ASP A 126 12.72 -9.13 -10.25
N ASP A 127 13.70 -9.59 -9.44
CA ASP A 127 13.90 -9.06 -8.09
C ASP A 127 14.39 -7.60 -8.04
N ASN A 128 14.77 -7.02 -9.16
CA ASN A 128 15.29 -5.65 -9.27
C ASN A 128 14.50 -4.76 -10.22
N THR A 129 13.63 -5.33 -11.05
CA THR A 129 12.91 -4.61 -12.11
C THR A 129 11.41 -4.63 -11.84
N LEU A 130 10.81 -3.45 -11.75
CA LEU A 130 9.37 -3.25 -11.67
C LEU A 130 8.82 -2.79 -13.00
N VAL A 131 7.64 -3.29 -13.35
CA VAL A 131 6.82 -2.83 -14.48
C VAL A 131 5.50 -2.34 -13.94
N PHE A 132 5.04 -1.18 -14.39
CA PHE A 132 3.74 -0.63 -14.01
C PHE A 132 3.05 0.04 -15.19
N THR A 133 1.73 0.22 -15.06
CA THR A 133 0.89 0.79 -16.11
C THR A 133 0.10 1.98 -15.58
N ASP A 134 -0.35 2.82 -16.49
CA ASP A 134 -1.35 3.85 -16.21
C ASP A 134 -2.57 3.74 -17.15
N GLU A 135 -3.69 4.28 -16.69
CA GLU A 135 -4.94 4.33 -17.46
C GLU A 135 -4.84 5.42 -18.54
N GLU A 136 -5.38 5.09 -19.72
CA GLU A 136 -5.56 6.10 -20.77
C GLU A 136 -6.69 7.06 -20.40
N TYR A 137 -6.42 8.35 -20.43
CA TYR A 137 -7.41 9.38 -20.18
C TYR A 137 -7.82 10.08 -21.48
N LYS A 138 -9.02 9.77 -21.99
CA LYS A 138 -9.68 10.43 -23.12
C LYS A 138 -8.83 10.52 -24.40
N GLY A 139 -7.94 9.56 -24.65
CA GLY A 139 -7.05 9.55 -25.80
C GLY A 139 -5.96 10.64 -25.78
N LEU A 140 -5.75 11.32 -24.64
CA LEU A 140 -4.83 12.46 -24.56
C LEU A 140 -3.49 12.09 -23.89
N PHE A 141 -3.54 11.27 -22.84
CA PHE A 141 -2.35 10.81 -22.09
C PHE A 141 -2.66 9.55 -21.29
N GLY A 142 -1.62 8.82 -20.87
CA GLY A 142 -1.73 7.52 -20.24
C GLY A 142 -1.75 6.36 -21.23
N GLY A 143 -2.16 5.18 -20.78
CA GLY A 143 -2.16 3.95 -21.59
C GLY A 143 -0.75 3.42 -21.86
N ASN A 144 0.20 3.72 -20.97
CA ASN A 144 1.61 3.36 -21.13
C ASN A 144 2.01 2.24 -20.18
N ILE A 145 3.10 1.56 -20.56
CA ILE A 145 3.83 0.62 -19.69
C ILE A 145 5.19 1.26 -19.39
N TYR A 146 5.58 1.23 -18.13
CA TYR A 146 6.81 1.80 -17.62
C TYR A 146 7.67 0.74 -16.95
N GLU A 147 8.99 0.94 -16.97
CA GLU A 147 9.96 0.12 -16.26
C GLU A 147 10.74 0.96 -15.26
N VAL A 148 10.99 0.41 -14.07
CA VAL A 148 11.87 0.98 -13.04
C VAL A 148 12.84 -0.07 -12.55
N LYS A 149 14.14 0.19 -12.65
CA LYS A 149 15.20 -0.62 -12.04
C LYS A 149 15.52 -0.10 -10.65
N LEU A 150 15.36 -0.94 -9.64
CA LEU A 150 15.47 -0.55 -8.24
C LEU A 150 16.88 -0.11 -7.85
N ASP A 151 17.92 -0.68 -8.44
CA ASP A 151 19.33 -0.30 -8.22
C ASP A 151 19.70 1.06 -8.83
N GLN A 152 18.94 1.55 -9.79
CA GLN A 152 19.13 2.82 -10.48
C GLN A 152 18.17 3.91 -10.00
N ALA A 153 17.11 3.52 -9.30
CA ALA A 153 16.07 4.43 -8.86
C ALA A 153 16.54 5.33 -7.71
N LYS A 154 16.20 6.61 -7.77
CA LYS A 154 16.39 7.51 -6.64
C LYS A 154 15.41 7.17 -5.53
N ARG A 155 15.91 6.62 -4.43
CA ARG A 155 15.14 6.22 -3.26
C ARG A 155 15.20 7.30 -2.18
N ASN A 156 14.04 7.74 -1.73
CA ASN A 156 13.89 8.62 -0.58
C ASN A 156 13.55 7.76 0.65
N VAL A 157 14.53 7.47 1.49
CA VAL A 157 14.34 6.65 2.69
C VAL A 157 13.43 7.37 3.68
N ILE A 158 12.37 6.71 4.09
CA ILE A 158 11.42 7.20 5.09
C ILE A 158 11.85 6.68 6.45
N LYS A 159 12.38 7.57 7.29
CA LYS A 159 12.67 7.23 8.69
C LYS A 159 11.41 7.39 9.51
N TYR A 160 10.77 6.28 9.90
CA TYR A 160 9.74 6.32 10.93
C TYR A 160 10.38 6.68 12.27
N ARG A 161 9.95 7.80 12.86
CA ARG A 161 10.15 7.99 14.31
C ARG A 161 9.06 7.16 14.99
N GLU A 162 9.47 6.15 15.75
CA GLU A 162 8.57 5.49 16.71
C GLU A 162 7.86 6.58 17.52
N SER A 163 6.53 6.60 17.43
CA SER A 163 5.73 7.40 18.37
C SER A 163 5.95 6.80 19.74
N SER A 164 6.72 7.51 20.57
CA SER A 164 7.03 7.16 21.95
C SER A 164 5.75 6.73 22.67
N ASN A 165 5.75 5.49 23.17
CA ASN A 165 4.78 4.88 24.06
C ASN A 165 4.11 5.89 25.00
N GLN A 166 2.83 6.11 24.83
CA GLN A 166 2.02 6.60 25.92
C GLN A 166 1.97 5.50 26.99
N LYS A 167 2.74 5.69 28.05
CA LYS A 167 2.61 4.91 29.27
C LYS A 167 1.19 5.07 29.78
N GLU A 168 0.40 4.03 29.68
CA GLU A 168 -0.85 3.91 30.42
C GLU A 168 -0.54 4.07 31.91
N LYS A 169 -1.05 5.14 32.49
CA LYS A 169 -1.12 5.27 33.93
C LYS A 169 -2.17 4.32 34.45
N ALA A 170 -1.73 3.28 35.13
CA ALA A 170 -2.61 2.40 35.88
C ALA A 170 -3.47 3.22 36.85
N PRO A 171 -4.77 2.91 37.03
CA PRO A 171 -5.58 3.57 38.04
C PRO A 171 -5.08 3.19 39.44
N LYS A 172 -4.85 4.20 40.26
CA LYS A 172 -4.59 4.01 41.68
C LYS A 172 -5.87 3.51 42.35
N GLN A 173 -5.74 2.42 43.10
CA GLN A 173 -6.73 1.91 44.04
C GLN A 173 -6.98 2.91 45.18
#